data_cdbb241c50bd369b42511f6c321436c0
#
_entry.id   cdbb241c50bd369b42511f6c321436c0
#
_cell.length_a   1.000
_cell.length_b   1.000
_cell.length_c   1.000
_cell.angle_alpha   90.00
_cell.angle_beta   90.00
_cell.angle_gamma   90.00
#
_symmetry.space_group_name_H-M   'P 1'
#
loop_
_entity.id
_entity.type
_entity.pdbx_description
1 polymer ?
#
loop_
_entity_poly.entity_id
_entity_poly.type
_entity_poly.pdbx_seq_one_letter_code
_entity_poly.pdbx_strand_id
1 'polypeptide(L)'
;MQNAKNPYLASAAASVPRRWMGVGMLALLGGLLLYVALSTPPDNVLWQVFLIVLGLASLGLAEKMRRATELSIYLTDAGLHDSAGEVIAPLEQIARIERGTFAFKPSHGFTVQLTTPQPRRWKPGIWWRMGRKVGIGGVMPGGQTKFMAEMLQAMLAERD
;
A
#
# COMPACT_ATOMS: atom_id res chain seq x y z
N MET A 1 -36.74 -9.78 -0.83
CA MET A 1 -35.32 -9.87 -0.40
C MET A 1 -34.48 -9.06 -1.38
N GLN A 2 -34.17 -7.83 -1.04
CA GLN A 2 -33.37 -6.97 -1.88
C GLN A 2 -31.92 -7.41 -1.69
N ASN A 3 -31.36 -8.06 -2.71
CA ASN A 3 -29.90 -8.12 -2.90
C ASN A 3 -29.43 -6.68 -3.02
N ALA A 4 -28.94 -6.10 -1.94
CA ALA A 4 -28.17 -4.88 -2.01
C ALA A 4 -26.97 -5.21 -2.92
N LYS A 5 -27.07 -4.80 -4.18
CA LYS A 5 -26.00 -4.88 -5.15
C LYS A 5 -24.79 -4.22 -4.50
N ASN A 6 -23.85 -5.02 -4.05
CA ASN A 6 -22.58 -4.50 -3.57
C ASN A 6 -21.99 -3.70 -4.74
N PRO A 7 -21.84 -2.37 -4.62
CA PRO A 7 -21.36 -1.54 -5.72
C PRO A 7 -19.91 -1.84 -6.08
N TYR A 8 -19.29 -2.75 -5.33
CA TYR A 8 -17.90 -3.13 -5.49
C TYR A 8 -17.79 -4.48 -6.20
N LEU A 9 -17.07 -4.51 -7.31
CA LEU A 9 -16.76 -5.71 -8.09
C LEU A 9 -15.72 -6.59 -7.38
N ALA A 10 -14.77 -5.97 -6.70
CA ALA A 10 -13.77 -6.62 -5.87
C ALA A 10 -13.33 -5.72 -4.72
N SER A 11 -12.88 -6.33 -3.65
CA SER A 11 -12.32 -5.62 -2.50
C SER A 11 -11.06 -6.32 -1.99
N ALA A 12 -10.10 -5.51 -1.50
CA ALA A 12 -8.89 -6.00 -0.85
C ALA A 12 -8.59 -5.17 0.39
N ALA A 13 -8.33 -5.84 1.50
CA ALA A 13 -8.02 -5.22 2.77
C ALA A 13 -6.76 -5.83 3.39
N ALA A 14 -6.09 -5.08 4.26
CA ALA A 14 -4.92 -5.56 4.97
C ALA A 14 -5.24 -6.80 5.82
N SER A 15 -4.40 -7.83 5.74
CA SER A 15 -4.48 -8.98 6.64
C SER A 15 -4.07 -8.55 8.05
N VAL A 16 -4.93 -8.80 9.04
CA VAL A 16 -4.69 -8.40 10.43
C VAL A 16 -3.34 -8.88 10.97
N PRO A 17 -2.95 -10.17 10.81
CA PRO A 17 -1.64 -10.64 11.29
C PRO A 17 -0.46 -9.93 10.60
N ARG A 18 -0.51 -9.77 9.27
CA ARG A 18 0.56 -9.12 8.50
C ARG A 18 0.67 -7.63 8.81
N ARG A 19 -0.47 -6.96 9.01
CA ARG A 19 -0.53 -5.57 9.43
C ARG A 19 0.22 -5.37 10.75
N TRP A 20 -0.16 -6.12 11.78
CA TRP A 20 0.42 -5.97 13.11
C TRP A 20 1.87 -6.43 13.17
N MET A 21 2.25 -7.43 12.38
CA MET A 21 3.64 -7.83 12.25
C MET A 21 4.49 -6.71 11.65
N GLY A 22 4.05 -6.08 10.55
CA GLY A 22 4.79 -4.98 9.92
C GLY A 22 4.88 -3.74 10.82
N VAL A 23 3.77 -3.32 11.42
CA VAL A 23 3.72 -2.19 12.35
C VAL A 23 4.57 -2.48 13.59
N GLY A 24 4.46 -3.68 14.15
CA GLY A 24 5.22 -4.11 15.33
C GLY A 24 6.73 -4.14 15.09
N MET A 25 7.18 -4.63 13.94
CA MET A 25 8.60 -4.62 13.59
C MET A 25 9.17 -3.21 13.48
N LEU A 26 8.44 -2.29 12.84
CA LEU A 26 8.85 -0.88 12.73
C LEU A 26 8.86 -0.18 14.10
N ALA A 27 7.86 -0.45 14.94
CA ALA A 27 7.79 0.11 16.28
C ALA A 27 8.91 -0.44 17.18
N LEU A 28 9.20 -1.74 17.09
CA LEU A 28 10.31 -2.38 17.81
C LEU A 28 11.65 -1.82 17.38
N LEU A 29 11.87 -1.69 16.07
CA LEU A 29 13.09 -1.09 15.52
C LEU A 29 13.26 0.35 16.02
N GLY A 30 12.23 1.18 15.92
CA GLY A 30 12.27 2.56 16.38
C GLY A 30 12.52 2.68 17.88
N GLY A 31 11.85 1.86 18.68
CA GLY A 31 12.05 1.79 20.13
C GLY A 31 13.47 1.34 20.52
N LEU A 32 14.00 0.32 19.85
CA LEU A 32 15.36 -0.17 20.09
C LEU A 32 16.42 0.88 19.72
N LEU A 33 16.27 1.56 18.59
CA LEU A 33 17.20 2.62 18.18
C LEU A 33 17.22 3.77 19.17
N LEU A 34 16.05 4.21 19.66
CA LEU A 34 15.95 5.23 20.69
C LEU A 34 16.52 4.76 22.02
N TYR A 35 16.25 3.51 22.40
CA TYR A 35 16.81 2.93 23.62
C TYR A 35 18.33 2.94 23.59
N VAL A 36 18.95 2.47 22.50
CA VAL A 36 20.42 2.47 22.35
C VAL A 36 20.96 3.90 22.38
N ALA A 37 20.33 4.83 21.64
CA ALA A 37 20.79 6.21 21.58
C ALA A 37 20.76 6.94 22.92
N LEU A 38 19.85 6.57 23.84
CA LEU A 38 19.64 7.25 25.11
C LEU A 38 20.27 6.52 26.30
N SER A 39 20.29 5.18 26.29
CA SER A 39 20.81 4.36 27.41
C SER A 39 22.31 4.07 27.29
N THR A 40 22.80 3.92 26.07
CA THR A 40 24.20 3.68 25.76
C THR A 40 24.66 4.60 24.63
N PRO A 41 24.69 5.93 24.91
CA PRO A 41 24.97 6.90 23.87
C PRO A 41 26.37 6.65 23.27
N PRO A 42 26.52 6.70 21.94
CA PRO A 42 27.79 6.64 21.28
C PRO A 42 28.70 7.84 21.68
N ASP A 43 30.01 7.66 21.71
CA ASP A 43 30.98 8.73 21.99
C ASP A 43 30.87 9.89 20.97
N ASN A 44 30.44 9.58 19.77
CA ASN A 44 30.24 10.56 18.71
C ASN A 44 28.78 11.03 18.66
N VAL A 45 28.56 12.30 19.00
CA VAL A 45 27.23 12.95 19.00
C VAL A 45 26.51 12.85 17.65
N LEU A 46 27.24 12.85 16.53
CA LEU A 46 26.64 12.70 15.19
C LEU A 46 25.94 11.35 15.04
N TRP A 47 26.54 10.27 15.55
CA TRP A 47 25.93 8.94 15.57
C TRP A 47 24.72 8.87 16.50
N GLN A 48 24.78 9.52 17.64
CA GLN A 48 23.63 9.60 18.56
C GLN A 48 22.44 10.29 17.89
N VAL A 49 22.68 11.45 17.26
CA VAL A 49 21.62 12.19 16.53
C VAL A 49 21.06 11.33 15.39
N PHE A 50 21.92 10.65 14.62
CA PHE A 50 21.48 9.74 13.56
C PHE A 50 20.57 8.63 14.08
N LEU A 51 20.91 7.97 15.17
CA LEU A 51 20.07 6.93 15.79
C LEU A 51 18.71 7.47 16.27
N ILE A 52 18.72 8.66 16.87
CA ILE A 52 17.46 9.31 17.34
C ILE A 52 16.57 9.63 16.14
N VAL A 53 17.12 10.26 15.10
CA VAL A 53 16.35 10.62 13.89
C VAL A 53 15.78 9.37 13.21
N LEU A 54 16.61 8.33 13.06
CA LEU A 54 16.18 7.07 12.44
C LEU A 54 15.13 6.34 13.31
N GLY A 55 15.28 6.36 14.63
CA GLY A 55 14.32 5.81 15.57
C GLY A 55 12.96 6.51 15.49
N LEU A 56 12.95 7.84 15.52
CA LEU A 56 11.73 8.64 15.38
C LEU A 56 11.09 8.45 14.00
N ALA A 57 11.89 8.40 12.93
CA ALA A 57 11.39 8.12 11.58
C ALA A 57 10.72 6.74 11.48
N SER A 58 11.30 5.72 12.11
CA SER A 58 10.73 4.37 12.17
C SER A 58 9.40 4.33 12.91
N LEU A 59 9.28 5.03 14.04
CA LEU A 59 8.02 5.15 14.79
C LEU A 59 6.97 5.92 14.00
N GLY A 60 7.35 7.02 13.33
CA GLY A 60 6.47 7.78 12.44
C GLY A 60 5.97 6.94 11.27
N LEU A 61 6.84 6.11 10.71
CA LEU A 61 6.48 5.18 9.62
C LEU A 61 5.55 4.07 10.13
N ALA A 62 5.78 3.54 11.33
CA ALA A 62 4.90 2.56 11.97
C ALA A 62 3.46 3.12 12.12
N GLU A 63 3.32 4.35 12.62
CA GLU A 63 2.02 5.00 12.76
C GLU A 63 1.37 5.30 11.40
N LYS A 64 2.14 5.77 10.42
CA LYS A 64 1.65 5.97 9.06
C LYS A 64 1.16 4.67 8.42
N MET A 65 1.90 3.57 8.61
CA MET A 65 1.50 2.24 8.15
C MET A 65 0.25 1.75 8.88
N ARG A 66 0.16 1.95 10.19
CA ARG A 66 -1.01 1.59 10.98
C ARG A 66 -2.28 2.23 10.44
N ARG A 67 -2.25 3.54 10.19
CA ARG A 67 -3.39 4.29 9.62
C ARG A 67 -3.70 3.88 8.19
N ALA A 68 -2.67 3.73 7.35
CA ALA A 68 -2.85 3.33 5.96
C ALA A 68 -3.51 1.95 5.83
N THR A 69 -3.11 1.00 6.67
CA THR A 69 -3.62 -0.37 6.65
C THR A 69 -5.00 -0.55 7.28
N GLU A 70 -5.62 0.52 7.79
CA GLU A 70 -7.05 0.55 8.14
C GLU A 70 -7.93 0.72 6.89
N LEU A 71 -7.36 1.22 5.80
CA LEU A 71 -8.06 1.40 4.54
C LEU A 71 -8.20 0.08 3.79
N SER A 72 -9.28 -0.01 3.02
CA SER A 72 -9.52 -1.09 2.05
C SER A 72 -9.50 -0.52 0.65
N ILE A 73 -9.17 -1.34 -0.34
CA ILE A 73 -9.23 -0.97 -1.75
C ILE A 73 -10.46 -1.63 -2.37
N TYR A 74 -11.17 -0.87 -3.18
CA TYR A 74 -12.36 -1.29 -3.89
C TYR A 74 -12.17 -1.11 -5.40
N LEU A 75 -12.60 -2.10 -6.15
CA LEU A 75 -12.78 -2.01 -7.60
C LEU A 75 -14.25 -1.76 -7.90
N THR A 76 -14.52 -0.71 -8.67
CA THR A 76 -15.85 -0.33 -9.17
C THR A 76 -15.80 -0.18 -10.69
N ASP A 77 -16.94 0.05 -11.32
CA ASP A 77 -17.01 0.37 -12.76
C ASP A 77 -16.22 1.64 -13.14
N ALA A 78 -16.01 2.55 -12.19
CA ALA A 78 -15.22 3.76 -12.37
C ALA A 78 -13.70 3.56 -12.19
N GLY A 79 -13.26 2.39 -11.68
CA GLY A 79 -11.86 2.07 -11.42
C GLY A 79 -11.56 1.73 -9.97
N LEU A 80 -10.31 1.97 -9.57
CA LEU A 80 -9.80 1.63 -8.24
C LEU A 80 -9.91 2.82 -7.28
N HIS A 81 -10.47 2.58 -6.10
CA HIS A 81 -10.64 3.56 -5.02
C HIS A 81 -10.22 2.96 -3.68
N ASP A 82 -9.88 3.82 -2.73
CA ASP A 82 -9.74 3.40 -1.34
C ASP A 82 -11.01 3.73 -0.52
N SER A 83 -11.11 3.16 0.69
CA SER A 83 -12.24 3.38 1.59
C SER A 83 -12.36 4.80 2.13
N ALA A 84 -11.33 5.64 1.95
CA ALA A 84 -11.38 7.07 2.26
C ALA A 84 -11.95 7.90 1.10
N GLY A 85 -12.30 7.27 -0.03
CA GLY A 85 -12.82 7.92 -1.22
C GLY A 85 -11.75 8.48 -2.16
N GLU A 86 -10.48 8.19 -1.91
CA GLU A 86 -9.40 8.60 -2.83
C GLU A 86 -9.41 7.71 -4.07
N VAL A 87 -9.43 8.36 -5.25
CA VAL A 87 -9.31 7.66 -6.53
C VAL A 87 -7.87 7.23 -6.73
N ILE A 88 -7.63 5.92 -6.76
CA ILE A 88 -6.30 5.34 -6.96
C ILE A 88 -5.95 5.34 -8.43
N ALA A 89 -6.84 4.80 -9.27
CA ALA A 89 -6.68 4.72 -10.71
C ALA A 89 -8.05 4.70 -11.39
N PRO A 90 -8.44 5.77 -12.12
CA PRO A 90 -9.65 5.77 -12.94
C PRO A 90 -9.55 4.71 -14.04
N LEU A 91 -10.61 3.95 -14.30
CA LEU A 91 -10.60 2.86 -15.27
C LEU A 91 -10.20 3.34 -16.68
N GLU A 92 -10.69 4.50 -17.08
CA GLU A 92 -10.40 5.13 -18.38
C GLU A 92 -8.90 5.50 -18.58
N GLN A 93 -8.17 5.69 -17.46
CA GLN A 93 -6.74 6.02 -17.48
C GLN A 93 -5.83 4.82 -17.32
N ILE A 94 -6.38 3.63 -17.13
CA ILE A 94 -5.59 2.40 -17.01
C ILE A 94 -5.23 1.92 -18.40
N ALA A 95 -3.92 1.90 -18.69
CA ALA A 95 -3.42 1.39 -19.97
C ALA A 95 -3.24 -0.13 -19.94
N ARG A 96 -2.67 -0.66 -18.87
CA ARG A 96 -2.40 -2.10 -18.69
C ARG A 96 -2.13 -2.48 -17.24
N ILE A 97 -2.22 -3.78 -16.99
CA ILE A 97 -1.84 -4.39 -15.70
C ILE A 97 -0.55 -5.18 -15.88
N GLU A 98 0.40 -4.95 -15.00
CA GLU A 98 1.69 -5.66 -14.97
C GLU A 98 1.70 -6.64 -13.80
N ARG A 99 1.77 -7.94 -14.11
CA ARG A 99 1.81 -9.04 -13.13
C ARG A 99 3.11 -9.83 -13.17
N GLY A 100 4.01 -9.52 -14.11
CA GLY A 100 5.23 -10.27 -14.37
C GLY A 100 6.16 -10.36 -13.17
N THR A 101 7.02 -11.38 -13.16
CA THR A 101 8.03 -11.61 -12.11
C THR A 101 9.03 -10.46 -12.04
N PHE A 102 9.27 -9.77 -13.15
CA PHE A 102 10.16 -8.62 -13.26
C PHE A 102 9.42 -7.26 -13.11
N ALA A 103 8.10 -7.27 -12.91
CA ALA A 103 7.37 -6.04 -12.61
C ALA A 103 7.75 -5.52 -11.23
N PHE A 104 8.05 -4.23 -11.12
CA PHE A 104 8.25 -3.57 -9.83
C PHE A 104 6.91 -3.45 -9.10
N LYS A 105 6.52 -4.53 -8.44
CA LYS A 105 5.21 -4.68 -7.79
C LYS A 105 5.36 -4.86 -6.28
N PRO A 106 4.38 -4.40 -5.49
CA PRO A 106 4.33 -4.72 -4.06
C PRO A 106 4.22 -6.22 -3.83
N SER A 107 4.67 -6.67 -2.66
CA SER A 107 4.48 -8.05 -2.22
C SER A 107 3.01 -8.43 -2.28
N HIS A 108 2.71 -9.63 -2.82
CA HIS A 108 1.34 -10.15 -2.96
C HIS A 108 0.38 -9.21 -3.74
N GLY A 109 0.92 -8.46 -4.71
CA GLY A 109 0.16 -7.45 -5.43
C GLY A 109 0.40 -7.44 -6.93
N PHE A 110 -0.06 -6.35 -7.54
CA PHE A 110 0.10 -6.07 -8.97
C PHE A 110 0.40 -4.59 -9.19
N THR A 111 0.85 -4.26 -10.38
CA THR A 111 1.09 -2.89 -10.79
C THR A 111 0.18 -2.53 -11.96
N VAL A 112 -0.35 -1.32 -11.92
CA VAL A 112 -1.17 -0.74 -12.99
C VAL A 112 -0.37 0.37 -13.65
N GLN A 113 -0.38 0.41 -14.96
CA GLN A 113 0.19 1.52 -15.72
C GLN A 113 -0.92 2.44 -16.22
N LEU A 114 -0.77 3.74 -15.92
CA LEU A 114 -1.70 4.78 -16.34
C LEU A 114 -1.26 5.40 -17.68
N THR A 115 -2.22 5.86 -18.45
CA THR A 115 -2.00 6.63 -19.69
C THR A 115 -1.43 8.01 -19.40
N THR A 116 -1.86 8.64 -18.31
CA THR A 116 -1.42 9.97 -17.87
C THR A 116 -0.77 9.93 -16.49
N PRO A 117 0.25 10.76 -16.23
CA PRO A 117 0.85 10.82 -14.90
C PRO A 117 -0.12 11.44 -13.88
N GLN A 118 -0.13 10.88 -12.69
CA GLN A 118 -0.94 11.33 -11.57
C GLN A 118 -0.05 11.77 -10.39
N PRO A 119 -0.55 12.61 -9.48
CA PRO A 119 0.21 13.05 -8.29
C PRO A 119 0.71 11.86 -7.47
N ARG A 120 1.90 12.03 -6.91
CA ARG A 120 2.49 11.01 -6.03
C ARG A 120 1.65 10.83 -4.78
N ARG A 121 1.36 9.56 -4.45
CA ARG A 121 0.70 9.16 -3.23
C ARG A 121 1.35 7.90 -2.69
N TRP A 122 1.42 7.79 -1.38
CA TRP A 122 1.98 6.62 -0.74
C TRP A 122 1.21 6.28 0.55
N LYS A 123 0.55 5.15 0.52
CA LYS A 123 -0.13 4.52 1.66
C LYS A 123 0.63 3.24 2.01
N PRO A 124 1.60 3.31 2.96
CA PRO A 124 2.48 2.18 3.24
C PRO A 124 1.69 0.93 3.61
N GLY A 125 2.06 -0.20 3.00
CA GLY A 125 1.45 -1.50 3.24
C GLY A 125 0.24 -1.85 2.38
N ILE A 126 -0.34 -0.92 1.59
CA ILE A 126 -1.49 -1.21 0.73
C ILE A 126 -1.35 -0.73 -0.70
N TRP A 127 -0.98 0.52 -0.96
CA TRP A 127 -0.79 1.00 -2.32
C TRP A 127 0.11 2.23 -2.39
N TRP A 128 0.66 2.46 -3.57
CA TRP A 128 1.43 3.65 -3.91
C TRP A 128 1.19 4.07 -5.35
N ARG A 129 1.37 5.35 -5.64
CA ARG A 129 1.30 5.92 -6.98
C ARG A 129 2.47 6.86 -7.22
N MET A 130 3.19 6.63 -8.31
CA MET A 130 4.32 7.46 -8.75
C MET A 130 4.24 7.68 -10.26
N GLY A 131 3.86 8.89 -10.67
CA GLY A 131 3.67 9.24 -12.06
C GLY A 131 2.61 8.37 -12.73
N ARG A 132 3.01 7.51 -13.67
CA ARG A 132 2.14 6.60 -14.42
C ARG A 132 2.03 5.20 -13.82
N LYS A 133 2.72 4.91 -12.73
CA LYS A 133 2.69 3.59 -12.10
C LYS A 133 1.95 3.63 -10.77
N VAL A 134 1.10 2.63 -10.59
CA VAL A 134 0.34 2.41 -9.36
C VAL A 134 0.59 0.99 -8.90
N GLY A 135 1.15 0.81 -7.71
CA GLY A 135 1.36 -0.49 -7.09
C GLY A 135 0.31 -0.76 -6.02
N ILE A 136 -0.34 -1.91 -6.09
CA ILE A 136 -1.35 -2.37 -5.13
C ILE A 136 -0.88 -3.70 -4.55
N GLY A 137 -0.85 -3.78 -3.22
CA GLY A 137 -0.35 -4.97 -2.54
C GLY A 137 0.30 -4.62 -1.21
N GLY A 138 1.19 -5.50 -0.71
CA GLY A 138 1.87 -5.34 0.57
C GLY A 138 1.34 -6.30 1.62
N VAL A 139 0.66 -5.80 2.65
CA VAL A 139 0.11 -6.64 3.73
C VAL A 139 -1.27 -7.22 3.41
N MET A 140 -1.76 -7.04 2.19
CA MET A 140 -3.02 -7.64 1.72
C MET A 140 -2.87 -9.13 1.39
N PRO A 141 -3.94 -9.94 1.51
CA PRO A 141 -3.95 -11.32 1.07
C PRO A 141 -3.78 -11.41 -0.46
N GLY A 142 -2.85 -12.26 -0.92
CA GLY A 142 -2.57 -12.44 -2.35
C GLY A 142 -3.77 -12.92 -3.17
N GLY A 143 -4.69 -13.67 -2.57
CA GLY A 143 -5.92 -14.09 -3.23
C GLY A 143 -6.84 -12.93 -3.58
N GLN A 144 -7.02 -11.97 -2.68
CA GLN A 144 -7.87 -10.79 -2.92
C GLN A 144 -7.29 -9.90 -4.01
N THR A 145 -5.99 -9.61 -3.96
CA THR A 145 -5.32 -8.79 -4.96
C THR A 145 -5.26 -9.48 -6.32
N LYS A 146 -5.09 -10.81 -6.35
CA LYS A 146 -5.15 -11.60 -7.58
C LYS A 146 -6.53 -11.50 -8.23
N PHE A 147 -7.58 -11.75 -7.46
CA PHE A 147 -8.96 -11.65 -7.94
C PHE A 147 -9.28 -10.24 -8.45
N MET A 148 -8.90 -9.21 -7.71
CA MET A 148 -9.08 -7.80 -8.13
C MET A 148 -8.38 -7.50 -9.46
N ALA A 149 -7.17 -7.99 -9.64
CA ALA A 149 -6.42 -7.79 -10.87
C ALA A 149 -7.02 -8.57 -12.06
N GLU A 150 -7.59 -9.76 -11.83
CA GLU A 150 -8.31 -10.54 -12.85
C GLU A 150 -9.59 -9.84 -13.30
N MET A 151 -10.38 -9.35 -12.35
CA MET A 151 -11.58 -8.57 -12.65
C MET A 151 -11.23 -7.28 -13.42
N LEU A 152 -10.22 -6.56 -12.98
CA LEU A 152 -9.78 -5.34 -13.67
C LEU A 152 -9.29 -5.65 -15.10
N GLN A 153 -8.61 -6.78 -15.30
CA GLN A 153 -8.17 -7.20 -16.63
C GLN A 153 -9.34 -7.55 -17.54
N ALA A 154 -10.38 -8.19 -17.01
CA ALA A 154 -11.61 -8.47 -17.76
C ALA A 154 -12.31 -7.17 -18.18
N MET A 155 -12.43 -6.19 -17.28
CA MET A 155 -13.02 -4.88 -17.58
C MET A 155 -12.25 -4.13 -18.69
N LEU A 156 -10.91 -4.22 -18.68
CA LEU A 156 -10.10 -3.61 -19.73
C LEU A 156 -10.30 -4.29 -21.08
N ALA A 157 -10.43 -5.62 -21.10
CA ALA A 157 -10.70 -6.38 -22.33
C ALA A 157 -12.10 -6.12 -22.92
N GLU A 158 -13.08 -5.76 -22.10
CA GLU A 158 -14.41 -5.37 -22.55
C GLU A 158 -14.45 -3.93 -23.09
N ARG A 159 -13.49 -3.10 -22.69
CA ARG A 159 -13.40 -1.70 -23.14
C ARG A 159 -12.77 -1.58 -24.53
N ASP A 160 -11.82 -2.45 -24.86
CA ASP A 160 -11.03 -2.45 -26.11
C ASP A 160 -11.80 -3.16 -27.25
#